data_3834b49d920906f6b114d458d09de8a0
#
_entry.id   3834b49d920906f6b114d458d09de8a0
#
_cell.length_a   1.000
_cell.length_b   1.000
_cell.length_c   1.000
_cell.angle_alpha   90.00
_cell.angle_beta   90.00
_cell.angle_gamma   90.00
#
_symmetry.space_group_name_H-M   'P 1'
#
loop_
_entity.id
_entity.type
_entity.pdbx_description
1 polymer ?
#
loop_
_entity_poly.entity_id
_entity_poly.type
_entity_poly.pdbx_seq_one_letter_code
_entity_poly.pdbx_strand_id
1 'polypeptide(L)'
;MRGKNISAEDLTAKKELALEVIRRLKAEYPDAGCTLDYDHAWQLLVSVRLAAQCTDARVNIVVQDLFAKYPSVAALAGAEPEDIEAIVKPCGLGRSKARDISACMRMLQDKYDCKVPTTFEELLALPGVGRKSANLIMGDVFGKPAIVTDTHCIRLCNKIGLVDGIKEPQKVEMALWKIVPPEEGSDLCHRFVMHGRAVCNARKPECEKCCLSDICRYAREEASNV
;
A
#
# COMPACT_ATOMS: atom_id res chain seq x y z
N MET A 1 -9.32 25.69 -7.60
CA MET A 1 -10.61 25.32 -6.95
C MET A 1 -10.40 25.40 -5.45
N ARG A 2 -11.09 26.29 -4.73
CA ARG A 2 -11.00 26.41 -3.27
C ARG A 2 -11.54 25.12 -2.66
N GLY A 3 -10.72 24.41 -1.86
CA GLY A 3 -11.18 23.25 -1.12
C GLY A 3 -12.34 23.66 -0.21
N LYS A 4 -13.49 23.00 -0.36
CA LYS A 4 -14.58 23.17 0.61
C LYS A 4 -14.05 22.72 1.96
N ASN A 5 -14.04 23.62 2.95
CA ASN A 5 -13.80 23.24 4.33
C ASN A 5 -14.91 22.27 4.74
N ILE A 6 -14.52 21.07 5.13
CA ILE A 6 -15.43 20.05 5.68
C ILE A 6 -15.97 20.63 6.99
N SER A 7 -17.30 20.61 7.19
CA SER A 7 -17.90 21.03 8.45
C SER A 7 -17.49 20.10 9.61
N ALA A 8 -17.58 20.55 10.83
CA ALA A 8 -17.29 19.71 12.01
C ALA A 8 -18.25 18.50 12.08
N GLU A 9 -19.51 18.69 11.69
CA GLU A 9 -20.53 17.65 11.64
C GLU A 9 -20.18 16.59 10.57
N ASP A 10 -19.80 17.02 9.36
CA ASP A 10 -19.35 16.11 8.30
C ASP A 10 -18.12 15.31 8.72
N LEU A 11 -17.18 15.92 9.45
CA LEU A 11 -15.99 15.25 9.92
C LEU A 11 -16.34 14.16 10.95
N THR A 12 -17.28 14.46 11.85
CA THR A 12 -17.75 13.50 12.86
C THR A 12 -18.45 12.32 12.19
N ALA A 13 -19.37 12.56 11.26
CA ALA A 13 -20.05 11.51 10.51
C ALA A 13 -19.08 10.62 9.72
N LYS A 14 -18.03 11.21 9.13
CA LYS A 14 -16.99 10.43 8.42
C LYS A 14 -16.12 9.61 9.36
N LYS A 15 -15.84 10.07 10.59
CA LYS A 15 -15.15 9.27 11.61
C LYS A 15 -15.98 8.06 12.04
N GLU A 16 -17.27 8.27 12.30
CA GLU A 16 -18.19 7.19 12.67
C GLU A 16 -18.29 6.15 11.53
N LEU A 17 -18.42 6.61 10.28
CA LEU A 17 -18.42 5.74 9.12
C LEU A 17 -17.10 4.95 8.99
N ALA A 18 -15.95 5.61 9.22
CA ALA A 18 -14.65 4.95 9.16
C ALA A 18 -14.51 3.85 10.21
N LEU A 19 -14.94 4.11 11.44
CA LEU A 19 -14.93 3.11 12.52
C LEU A 19 -15.82 1.90 12.19
N GLU A 20 -17.01 2.13 11.65
CA GLU A 20 -17.91 1.04 11.26
C GLU A 20 -17.35 0.23 10.06
N VAL A 21 -16.74 0.88 9.07
CA VAL A 21 -16.03 0.23 7.98
C VAL A 21 -14.89 -0.64 8.50
N ILE A 22 -14.06 -0.11 9.41
CA ILE A 22 -12.96 -0.85 10.05
C ILE A 22 -13.51 -2.08 10.77
N ARG A 23 -14.52 -1.92 11.60
CA ARG A 23 -15.14 -3.00 12.37
C ARG A 23 -15.62 -4.15 11.47
N ARG A 24 -16.33 -3.82 10.37
CA ARG A 24 -16.88 -4.83 9.44
C ARG A 24 -15.79 -5.51 8.62
N LEU A 25 -14.85 -4.75 8.08
CA LEU A 25 -13.76 -5.33 7.31
C LEU A 25 -12.80 -6.15 8.18
N LYS A 26 -12.66 -5.81 9.46
CA LYS A 26 -11.87 -6.60 10.43
C LYS A 26 -12.52 -7.96 10.71
N ALA A 27 -13.85 -8.01 10.75
CA ALA A 27 -14.60 -9.26 10.89
C ALA A 27 -14.54 -10.11 9.61
N GLU A 28 -14.60 -9.47 8.43
CA GLU A 28 -14.60 -10.15 7.13
C GLU A 28 -13.22 -10.65 6.73
N TYR A 29 -12.16 -9.88 7.07
CA TYR A 29 -10.77 -10.16 6.71
C TYR A 29 -9.87 -10.07 7.96
N PRO A 30 -9.97 -11.01 8.91
CA PRO A 30 -9.19 -10.95 10.16
C PRO A 30 -7.69 -11.06 9.92
N ASP A 31 -7.27 -11.83 8.92
CA ASP A 31 -5.86 -12.13 8.61
C ASP A 31 -5.30 -11.25 7.47
N ALA A 32 -5.92 -10.10 7.19
CA ALA A 32 -5.44 -9.21 6.16
C ALA A 32 -4.07 -8.63 6.52
N GLY A 33 -3.11 -8.76 5.59
CA GLY A 33 -1.75 -8.28 5.76
C GLY A 33 -1.02 -8.13 4.43
N CYS A 34 0.29 -7.89 4.50
CA CYS A 34 1.14 -7.81 3.33
C CYS A 34 1.17 -9.15 2.59
N THR A 35 0.96 -9.11 1.26
CA THR A 35 0.97 -10.30 0.40
C THR A 35 2.33 -10.53 -0.29
N LEU A 36 3.30 -9.68 -0.02
CA LEU A 36 4.68 -9.85 -0.48
C LEU A 36 5.48 -10.67 0.53
N ASP A 37 6.26 -11.64 0.05
CA ASP A 37 7.10 -12.49 0.89
C ASP A 37 8.38 -11.76 1.29
N TYR A 38 8.69 -11.75 2.59
CA TYR A 38 9.93 -11.21 3.14
C TYR A 38 10.20 -11.73 4.55
N ASP A 39 11.48 -11.93 4.87
CA ASP A 39 11.96 -12.26 6.23
C ASP A 39 12.62 -11.03 6.90
N HIS A 40 13.13 -10.11 6.08
CA HIS A 40 13.87 -8.92 6.52
C HIS A 40 13.31 -7.64 5.88
N ALA A 41 13.39 -6.53 6.59
CA ALA A 41 12.89 -5.23 6.14
C ALA A 41 13.41 -4.81 4.74
N TRP A 42 14.70 -5.06 4.44
CA TRP A 42 15.30 -4.73 3.16
C TRP A 42 14.72 -5.56 2.00
N GLN A 43 14.30 -6.80 2.27
CA GLN A 43 13.63 -7.65 1.27
C GLN A 43 12.27 -7.05 0.89
N LEU A 44 11.51 -6.53 1.88
CA LEU A 44 10.25 -5.86 1.58
C LEU A 44 10.46 -4.59 0.75
N LEU A 45 11.50 -3.79 1.01
CA LEU A 45 11.85 -2.64 0.13
C LEU A 45 12.06 -3.06 -1.32
N VAL A 46 12.80 -4.15 -1.55
CA VAL A 46 13.03 -4.71 -2.89
C VAL A 46 11.71 -5.19 -3.49
N SER A 47 10.94 -6.00 -2.76
CA SER A 47 9.68 -6.57 -3.22
C SER A 47 8.66 -5.51 -3.59
N VAL A 48 8.53 -4.44 -2.80
CA VAL A 48 7.64 -3.30 -3.09
C VAL A 48 8.08 -2.56 -4.35
N ARG A 49 9.40 -2.39 -4.56
CA ARG A 49 9.90 -1.78 -5.81
C ARG A 49 9.58 -2.65 -7.02
N LEU A 50 9.67 -3.97 -6.87
CA LEU A 50 9.32 -4.93 -7.93
C LEU A 50 7.81 -4.99 -8.19
N ALA A 51 6.97 -4.77 -7.20
CA ALA A 51 5.51 -4.77 -7.32
C ALA A 51 4.95 -3.59 -8.13
N ALA A 52 5.76 -2.56 -8.43
CA ALA A 52 5.34 -1.48 -9.31
C ALA A 52 4.98 -2.02 -10.71
N GLN A 53 3.67 -1.95 -11.07
CA GLN A 53 3.11 -2.52 -12.31
C GLN A 53 3.36 -4.04 -12.48
N CYS A 54 3.41 -4.77 -11.37
CA CYS A 54 3.56 -6.22 -11.35
C CYS A 54 2.65 -6.80 -10.26
N THR A 55 2.22 -8.04 -10.42
CA THR A 55 1.44 -8.73 -9.39
C THR A 55 2.33 -9.23 -8.26
N ASP A 56 1.83 -9.23 -7.02
CA ASP A 56 2.55 -9.73 -5.86
C ASP A 56 2.96 -11.20 -6.03
N ALA A 57 2.09 -12.03 -6.61
CA ALA A 57 2.40 -13.43 -6.91
C ALA A 57 3.62 -13.60 -7.85
N ARG A 58 3.75 -12.72 -8.86
CA ARG A 58 4.93 -12.74 -9.74
C ARG A 58 6.18 -12.27 -9.00
N VAL A 59 6.06 -11.24 -8.17
CA VAL A 59 7.17 -10.75 -7.35
C VAL A 59 7.66 -11.85 -6.42
N ASN A 60 6.75 -12.52 -5.70
CA ASN A 60 7.10 -13.58 -4.74
C ASN A 60 7.87 -14.75 -5.40
N ILE A 61 7.55 -15.09 -6.66
CA ILE A 61 8.34 -16.07 -7.41
C ILE A 61 9.75 -15.56 -7.71
N VAL A 62 9.87 -14.34 -8.21
CA VAL A 62 11.14 -13.77 -8.68
C VAL A 62 12.11 -13.47 -7.53
N VAL A 63 11.60 -13.04 -6.38
CA VAL A 63 12.47 -12.69 -5.24
C VAL A 63 13.14 -13.93 -4.60
N GLN A 64 12.60 -15.12 -4.79
CA GLN A 64 13.25 -16.36 -4.32
C GLN A 64 14.63 -16.52 -4.95
N ASP A 65 14.73 -16.40 -6.26
CA ASP A 65 16.01 -16.50 -6.97
C ASP A 65 16.92 -15.32 -6.62
N LEU A 66 16.35 -14.10 -6.51
CA LEU A 66 17.10 -12.89 -6.19
C LEU A 66 17.75 -13.00 -4.80
N PHE A 67 16.98 -13.37 -3.78
CA PHE A 67 17.47 -13.44 -2.41
C PHE A 67 18.34 -14.69 -2.16
N ALA A 68 18.15 -15.78 -2.90
CA ALA A 68 19.06 -16.91 -2.89
C ALA A 68 20.44 -16.52 -3.43
N LYS A 69 20.50 -15.75 -4.51
CA LYS A 69 21.76 -15.27 -5.11
C LYS A 69 22.42 -14.17 -4.27
N TYR A 70 21.62 -13.27 -3.69
CA TYR A 70 22.06 -12.10 -2.93
C TYR A 70 21.42 -12.07 -1.53
N PRO A 71 21.95 -12.83 -0.56
CA PRO A 71 21.30 -13.08 0.72
C PRO A 71 21.42 -11.92 1.75
N SER A 72 22.00 -10.80 1.36
CA SER A 72 22.18 -9.65 2.25
C SER A 72 22.15 -8.31 1.50
N VAL A 73 21.97 -7.22 2.24
CA VAL A 73 22.08 -5.85 1.69
C VAL A 73 23.44 -5.65 1.03
N ALA A 74 24.54 -6.08 1.69
CA ALA A 74 25.89 -5.93 1.17
C ALA A 74 26.10 -6.74 -0.14
N ALA A 75 25.59 -7.98 -0.19
CA ALA A 75 25.67 -8.80 -1.40
C ALA A 75 24.93 -8.14 -2.56
N LEU A 76 23.75 -7.59 -2.32
CA LEU A 76 22.94 -6.94 -3.36
C LEU A 76 23.48 -5.53 -3.73
N ALA A 77 24.09 -4.82 -2.78
CA ALA A 77 24.79 -3.56 -3.03
C ALA A 77 26.02 -3.72 -3.91
N GLY A 78 26.75 -4.83 -3.76
CA GLY A 78 27.91 -5.19 -4.58
C GLY A 78 27.58 -5.79 -5.94
N ALA A 79 26.30 -6.09 -6.21
CA ALA A 79 25.88 -6.67 -7.49
C ALA A 79 25.84 -5.61 -8.60
N GLU A 80 26.22 -6.03 -9.83
CA GLU A 80 26.03 -5.17 -11.00
C GLU A 80 24.52 -5.08 -11.34
N PRO A 81 24.04 -3.87 -11.71
CA PRO A 81 22.63 -3.70 -12.06
C PRO A 81 22.13 -4.63 -13.17
N GLU A 82 22.99 -4.98 -14.11
CA GLU A 82 22.71 -5.89 -15.22
C GLU A 82 22.42 -7.32 -14.73
N ASP A 83 23.13 -7.79 -13.71
CA ASP A 83 22.93 -9.10 -13.08
C ASP A 83 21.61 -9.14 -12.29
N ILE A 84 21.25 -8.04 -11.63
CA ILE A 84 19.96 -7.89 -10.97
C ILE A 84 18.85 -7.87 -12.02
N GLU A 85 19.02 -7.10 -13.12
CA GLU A 85 18.05 -6.98 -14.20
C GLU A 85 17.74 -8.36 -14.80
N ALA A 86 18.74 -9.19 -15.02
CA ALA A 86 18.57 -10.54 -15.59
C ALA A 86 17.58 -11.37 -14.77
N ILE A 87 17.58 -11.22 -13.44
CA ILE A 87 16.67 -11.95 -12.53
C ILE A 87 15.29 -11.28 -12.48
N VAL A 88 15.25 -9.94 -12.32
CA VAL A 88 13.98 -9.23 -12.05
C VAL A 88 13.19 -8.85 -13.31
N LYS A 89 13.73 -9.11 -14.50
CA LYS A 89 13.09 -8.86 -15.80
C LYS A 89 11.63 -9.35 -15.89
N PRO A 90 11.26 -10.54 -15.35
CA PRO A 90 9.87 -11.00 -15.38
C PRO A 90 8.86 -10.10 -14.66
N CYS A 91 9.32 -9.21 -13.76
CA CYS A 91 8.47 -8.22 -13.09
C CYS A 91 8.15 -6.99 -13.96
N GLY A 92 8.70 -6.90 -15.18
CA GLY A 92 8.57 -5.70 -16.03
C GLY A 92 9.44 -4.54 -15.54
N LEU A 93 9.75 -3.60 -16.43
CA LEU A 93 10.63 -2.44 -16.14
C LEU A 93 11.99 -2.84 -15.51
N GLY A 94 12.53 -4.01 -15.87
CA GLY A 94 13.67 -4.65 -15.22
C GLY A 94 14.85 -3.71 -15.02
N ARG A 95 15.27 -3.00 -16.08
CA ARG A 95 16.42 -2.09 -16.05
C ARG A 95 16.25 -0.94 -15.03
N SER A 96 15.07 -0.32 -14.97
CA SER A 96 14.80 0.76 -14.00
C SER A 96 14.75 0.20 -12.57
N LYS A 97 14.06 -0.94 -12.37
CA LYS A 97 13.97 -1.59 -11.07
C LYS A 97 15.32 -2.05 -10.55
N ALA A 98 16.14 -2.65 -11.39
CA ALA A 98 17.49 -3.10 -11.02
C ALA A 98 18.38 -1.94 -10.58
N ARG A 99 18.36 -0.83 -11.31
CA ARG A 99 19.13 0.38 -10.93
C ARG A 99 18.67 0.95 -9.59
N ASP A 100 17.36 1.06 -9.37
CA ASP A 100 16.82 1.58 -8.12
C ASP A 100 17.14 0.64 -6.95
N ILE A 101 17.05 -0.68 -7.13
CA ILE A 101 17.40 -1.67 -6.12
C ILE A 101 18.89 -1.58 -5.77
N SER A 102 19.79 -1.61 -6.76
CA SER A 102 21.24 -1.47 -6.55
C SER A 102 21.56 -0.17 -5.81
N ALA A 103 21.04 0.97 -6.25
CA ALA A 103 21.27 2.25 -5.62
C ALA A 103 20.71 2.33 -4.19
N CYS A 104 19.53 1.74 -3.95
CA CYS A 104 18.93 1.67 -2.62
C CYS A 104 19.80 0.83 -1.67
N MET A 105 20.24 -0.35 -2.09
CA MET A 105 21.07 -1.21 -1.25
C MET A 105 22.45 -0.60 -0.97
N ARG A 106 23.07 0.05 -1.95
CA ARG A 106 24.31 0.83 -1.73
C ARG A 106 24.10 1.95 -0.71
N MET A 107 22.99 2.69 -0.80
CA MET A 107 22.70 3.72 0.19
C MET A 107 22.47 3.15 1.59
N LEU A 108 21.78 2.00 1.72
CA LEU A 108 21.63 1.33 3.01
C LEU A 108 22.99 0.90 3.58
N GLN A 109 23.89 0.38 2.75
CA GLN A 109 25.24 0.01 3.18
C GLN A 109 26.04 1.24 3.61
N ASP A 110 26.06 2.30 2.82
CA ASP A 110 26.95 3.45 3.00
C ASP A 110 26.50 4.38 4.13
N LYS A 111 25.19 4.51 4.36
CA LYS A 111 24.64 5.53 5.27
C LYS A 111 23.88 4.95 6.46
N TYR A 112 23.44 3.69 6.40
CA TYR A 112 22.51 3.12 7.38
C TYR A 112 23.00 1.79 7.96
N ASP A 113 24.29 1.46 7.83
CA ASP A 113 24.87 0.21 8.36
C ASP A 113 24.08 -1.04 7.94
N CYS A 114 23.69 -1.12 6.67
CA CYS A 114 22.84 -2.17 6.10
C CYS A 114 21.45 -2.30 6.74
N LYS A 115 20.98 -1.33 7.51
CA LYS A 115 19.67 -1.33 8.15
C LYS A 115 18.69 -0.43 7.40
N VAL A 116 17.42 -0.82 7.39
CA VAL A 116 16.36 0.03 6.86
C VAL A 116 16.07 1.16 7.85
N PRO A 117 16.09 2.43 7.43
CA PRO A 117 15.81 3.55 8.32
C PRO A 117 14.37 3.51 8.82
N THR A 118 14.16 4.05 10.03
CA THR A 118 12.89 3.96 10.77
C THR A 118 12.06 5.23 10.74
N THR A 119 12.48 6.26 10.01
CA THR A 119 11.73 7.49 9.82
C THR A 119 11.18 7.59 8.39
N PHE A 120 10.03 8.24 8.26
CA PHE A 120 9.38 8.40 6.96
C PHE A 120 10.22 9.21 5.98
N GLU A 121 10.88 10.26 6.47
CA GLU A 121 11.74 11.15 5.69
C GLU A 121 12.97 10.42 5.15
N GLU A 122 13.62 9.60 5.97
CA GLU A 122 14.78 8.80 5.54
C GLU A 122 14.36 7.71 4.53
N LEU A 123 13.19 7.08 4.72
CA LEU A 123 12.65 6.13 3.75
C LEU A 123 12.40 6.79 2.39
N LEU A 124 11.85 8.00 2.37
CA LEU A 124 11.65 8.76 1.12
C LEU A 124 12.95 9.18 0.44
N ALA A 125 14.06 9.27 1.17
CA ALA A 125 15.37 9.58 0.61
C ALA A 125 16.00 8.38 -0.13
N LEU A 126 15.50 7.16 0.09
CA LEU A 126 16.01 5.95 -0.56
C LEU A 126 15.63 5.90 -2.04
N PRO A 127 16.56 5.54 -2.94
CA PRO A 127 16.27 5.37 -4.36
C PRO A 127 15.12 4.39 -4.62
N GLY A 128 14.17 4.79 -5.45
CA GLY A 128 13.02 3.96 -5.82
C GLY A 128 11.92 3.86 -4.75
N VAL A 129 12.06 4.53 -3.62
CA VAL A 129 11.07 4.54 -2.53
C VAL A 129 10.21 5.80 -2.64
N GLY A 130 8.95 5.62 -2.97
CA GLY A 130 7.95 6.69 -2.96
C GLY A 130 7.11 6.66 -1.68
N ARG A 131 6.22 7.65 -1.54
CA ARG A 131 5.34 7.81 -0.37
C ARG A 131 4.53 6.55 -0.02
N LYS A 132 3.96 5.88 -1.04
CA LYS A 132 3.24 4.62 -0.85
C LYS A 132 4.13 3.53 -0.24
N SER A 133 5.35 3.36 -0.79
CA SER A 133 6.31 2.37 -0.31
C SER A 133 6.79 2.67 1.10
N ALA A 134 7.07 3.95 1.40
CA ALA A 134 7.47 4.38 2.73
C ALA A 134 6.38 4.09 3.77
N ASN A 135 5.12 4.42 3.48
CA ASN A 135 3.99 4.09 4.37
C ASN A 135 3.87 2.57 4.60
N LEU A 136 4.03 1.76 3.55
CA LEU A 136 3.94 0.30 3.69
C LEU A 136 5.07 -0.22 4.61
N ILE A 137 6.30 0.24 4.43
CA ILE A 137 7.42 -0.13 5.32
C ILE A 137 7.17 0.33 6.76
N MET A 138 6.63 1.54 6.95
CA MET A 138 6.31 2.05 8.29
C MET A 138 5.28 1.17 9.00
N GLY A 139 4.22 0.76 8.31
CA GLY A 139 3.18 -0.11 8.88
C GLY A 139 3.65 -1.54 9.08
N ASP A 140 4.08 -2.20 8.01
CA ASP A 140 4.30 -3.64 8.00
C ASP A 140 5.60 -4.08 8.70
N VAL A 141 6.65 -3.25 8.64
CA VAL A 141 7.94 -3.58 9.26
C VAL A 141 8.07 -3.01 10.67
N PHE A 142 7.65 -1.75 10.86
CA PHE A 142 7.90 -1.06 12.13
C PHE A 142 6.67 -0.95 13.03
N GLY A 143 5.49 -1.43 12.59
CA GLY A 143 4.26 -1.33 13.36
C GLY A 143 3.85 0.12 13.67
N LYS A 144 4.33 1.07 12.87
CA LYS A 144 4.02 2.49 13.05
C LYS A 144 2.77 2.88 12.30
N PRO A 145 2.04 3.89 12.76
CA PRO A 145 0.88 4.39 12.03
C PRO A 145 1.21 4.72 10.59
N ALA A 146 0.44 4.16 9.65
CA ALA A 146 0.65 4.34 8.23
C ALA A 146 -0.67 4.24 7.45
N ILE A 147 -0.78 4.95 6.33
CA ILE A 147 -1.91 4.83 5.40
C ILE A 147 -1.36 4.62 3.98
N VAL A 148 -1.57 3.42 3.45
CA VAL A 148 -1.09 3.02 2.13
C VAL A 148 -2.17 3.29 1.08
N THR A 149 -2.09 4.43 0.40
CA THR A 149 -3.06 4.83 -0.62
C THR A 149 -2.72 4.23 -1.98
N ASP A 150 -3.20 3.02 -2.19
CA ASP A 150 -3.15 2.35 -3.49
C ASP A 150 -4.45 2.59 -4.30
N THR A 151 -4.55 1.97 -5.47
CA THR A 151 -5.74 2.10 -6.33
C THR A 151 -7.01 1.52 -5.69
N HIS A 152 -6.90 0.48 -4.85
CA HIS A 152 -8.03 -0.08 -4.10
C HIS A 152 -8.47 0.89 -3.01
N CYS A 153 -7.55 1.36 -2.19
CA CYS A 153 -7.82 2.34 -1.14
C CYS A 153 -8.52 3.59 -1.70
N ILE A 154 -7.97 4.21 -2.75
CA ILE A 154 -8.56 5.40 -3.39
C ILE A 154 -9.97 5.12 -3.89
N ARG A 155 -10.18 4.00 -4.58
CA ARG A 155 -11.48 3.64 -5.14
C ARG A 155 -12.52 3.38 -4.05
N LEU A 156 -12.19 2.55 -3.08
CA LEU A 156 -13.11 2.17 -2.01
C LEU A 156 -13.47 3.36 -1.14
N CYS A 157 -12.49 4.18 -0.75
CA CYS A 157 -12.76 5.39 0.05
C CYS A 157 -13.74 6.34 -0.64
N ASN A 158 -13.63 6.50 -1.98
CA ASN A 158 -14.57 7.30 -2.74
C ASN A 158 -15.95 6.63 -2.86
N LYS A 159 -16.01 5.32 -3.10
CA LYS A 159 -17.30 4.60 -3.21
C LYS A 159 -18.03 4.55 -1.88
N ILE A 160 -17.36 4.25 -0.80
CA ILE A 160 -17.95 4.18 0.53
C ILE A 160 -18.43 5.56 1.00
N GLY A 161 -17.73 6.65 0.65
CA GLY A 161 -18.02 8.01 1.07
C GLY A 161 -17.08 8.54 2.15
N LEU A 162 -15.97 7.86 2.42
CA LEU A 162 -14.92 8.35 3.34
C LEU A 162 -14.23 9.60 2.81
N VAL A 163 -14.10 9.70 1.48
CA VAL A 163 -13.61 10.88 0.78
C VAL A 163 -14.53 11.24 -0.39
N ASP A 164 -14.47 12.50 -0.87
CA ASP A 164 -15.39 13.01 -1.89
C ASP A 164 -14.65 13.37 -3.16
N GLY A 165 -14.62 12.44 -4.13
CA GLY A 165 -14.06 12.63 -5.47
C GLY A 165 -12.55 12.86 -5.51
N ILE A 166 -11.83 12.56 -4.44
CA ILE A 166 -10.37 12.73 -4.36
C ILE A 166 -9.69 11.56 -5.06
N LYS A 167 -8.91 11.86 -6.12
CA LYS A 167 -8.17 10.85 -6.91
C LYS A 167 -6.67 10.85 -6.64
N GLU A 168 -6.14 11.94 -6.09
CA GLU A 168 -4.72 12.11 -5.82
C GLU A 168 -4.33 11.34 -4.53
N PRO A 169 -3.39 10.37 -4.60
CA PRO A 169 -3.07 9.49 -3.48
C PRO A 169 -2.74 10.23 -2.19
N GLN A 170 -1.88 11.24 -2.25
CA GLN A 170 -1.47 12.00 -1.07
C GLN A 170 -2.64 12.77 -0.43
N LYS A 171 -3.57 13.27 -1.24
CA LYS A 171 -4.75 13.97 -0.69
C LYS A 171 -5.73 12.98 -0.02
N VAL A 172 -5.87 11.77 -0.58
CA VAL A 172 -6.64 10.70 0.06
C VAL A 172 -6.00 10.30 1.38
N GLU A 173 -4.69 10.08 1.41
CA GLU A 173 -3.94 9.80 2.63
C GLU A 173 -4.19 10.86 3.71
N MET A 174 -3.99 12.14 3.36
CA MET A 174 -4.20 13.26 4.31
C MET A 174 -5.65 13.42 4.77
N ALA A 175 -6.62 13.01 3.95
CA ALA A 175 -8.02 13.00 4.35
C ALA A 175 -8.30 11.83 5.32
N LEU A 176 -7.75 10.66 5.07
CA LEU A 176 -7.91 9.49 5.93
C LEU A 176 -7.25 9.68 7.31
N TRP A 177 -6.12 10.35 7.41
CA TRP A 177 -5.49 10.71 8.68
C TRP A 177 -6.39 11.51 9.64
N LYS A 178 -7.42 12.18 9.11
CA LYS A 178 -8.37 12.96 9.92
C LYS A 178 -9.51 12.11 10.51
N ILE A 179 -9.77 10.93 9.94
CA ILE A 179 -10.98 10.13 10.23
C ILE A 179 -10.67 8.69 10.65
N VAL A 180 -9.49 8.17 10.33
CA VAL A 180 -9.06 6.82 10.68
C VAL A 180 -8.16 6.89 11.92
N PRO A 181 -8.39 6.05 12.95
CA PRO A 181 -7.46 5.91 14.07
C PRO A 181 -6.07 5.52 13.56
N PRO A 182 -4.99 6.17 14.04
CA PRO A 182 -3.64 5.94 13.53
C PRO A 182 -3.20 4.46 13.53
N GLU A 183 -3.59 3.74 14.56
CA GLU A 183 -3.27 2.31 14.75
C GLU A 183 -3.99 1.37 13.77
N GLU A 184 -5.12 1.78 13.22
CA GLU A 184 -5.91 0.98 12.28
C GLU A 184 -5.56 1.25 10.80
N GLY A 185 -4.72 2.25 10.53
CA GLY A 185 -4.50 2.75 9.17
C GLY A 185 -3.88 1.72 8.22
N SER A 186 -2.82 1.04 8.62
CA SER A 186 -2.13 0.03 7.79
C SER A 186 -3.05 -1.15 7.50
N ASP A 187 -3.63 -1.73 8.54
CA ASP A 187 -4.54 -2.85 8.47
C ASP A 187 -5.78 -2.57 7.60
N LEU A 188 -6.36 -1.39 7.75
CA LEU A 188 -7.49 -0.96 6.91
C LEU A 188 -7.11 -0.95 5.44
N CYS A 189 -5.90 -0.49 5.10
CA CYS A 189 -5.43 -0.47 3.73
C CYS A 189 -5.27 -1.89 3.16
N HIS A 190 -4.73 -2.84 3.92
CA HIS A 190 -4.67 -4.25 3.52
C HIS A 190 -6.07 -4.83 3.31
N ARG A 191 -7.01 -4.57 4.21
CA ARG A 191 -8.41 -4.99 4.07
C ARG A 191 -9.08 -4.38 2.84
N PHE A 192 -8.78 -3.14 2.50
CA PHE A 192 -9.25 -2.54 1.25
C PHE A 192 -8.72 -3.26 0.00
N VAL A 193 -7.47 -3.71 0.01
CA VAL A 193 -6.92 -4.50 -1.10
C VAL A 193 -7.67 -5.82 -1.23
N MET A 194 -7.87 -6.56 -0.13
CA MET A 194 -8.58 -7.85 -0.12
C MET A 194 -10.02 -7.68 -0.57
N HIS A 195 -10.77 -6.75 0.04
CA HIS A 195 -12.15 -6.47 -0.30
C HIS A 195 -12.31 -5.96 -1.74
N GLY A 196 -11.36 -5.15 -2.19
CA GLY A 196 -11.33 -4.62 -3.55
C GLY A 196 -11.02 -5.67 -4.63
N ARG A 197 -10.36 -6.76 -4.27
CA ARG A 197 -10.11 -7.92 -5.15
C ARG A 197 -11.30 -8.90 -5.12
N ALA A 198 -11.83 -9.18 -3.94
CA ALA A 198 -12.85 -10.22 -3.73
C ALA A 198 -14.28 -9.76 -4.11
N VAL A 199 -14.67 -8.56 -3.70
CA VAL A 199 -16.07 -8.09 -3.77
C VAL A 199 -16.20 -6.78 -4.52
N CYS A 200 -15.50 -5.72 -4.08
CA CYS A 200 -15.63 -4.38 -4.63
C CYS A 200 -14.63 -4.15 -5.76
N ASN A 201 -14.71 -4.95 -6.84
CA ASN A 201 -13.81 -4.77 -7.97
C ASN A 201 -14.17 -3.52 -8.81
N ALA A 202 -13.23 -3.11 -9.70
CA ALA A 202 -13.33 -1.81 -10.36
C ALA A 202 -14.47 -1.72 -11.38
N ARG A 203 -14.73 -2.81 -12.12
CA ARG A 203 -15.67 -2.82 -13.25
C ARG A 203 -17.08 -3.25 -12.84
N LYS A 204 -17.18 -4.26 -11.99
CA LYS A 204 -18.46 -4.83 -11.59
C LYS A 204 -18.41 -5.22 -10.10
N PRO A 205 -18.65 -4.27 -9.19
CA PRO A 205 -18.69 -4.59 -7.77
C PRO A 205 -19.92 -5.45 -7.44
N GLU A 206 -19.72 -6.43 -6.55
CA GLU A 206 -20.76 -7.36 -6.11
C GLU A 206 -21.43 -6.84 -4.81
N CYS A 207 -22.16 -5.71 -4.95
CA CYS A 207 -22.75 -5.00 -3.81
C CYS A 207 -23.70 -5.86 -2.96
N GLU A 208 -24.36 -6.83 -3.57
CA GLU A 208 -25.28 -7.77 -2.88
C GLU A 208 -24.55 -8.67 -1.87
N LYS A 209 -23.27 -8.96 -2.10
CA LYS A 209 -22.42 -9.77 -1.22
C LYS A 209 -21.55 -8.93 -0.28
N CYS A 210 -21.63 -7.60 -0.38
CA CYS A 210 -20.74 -6.70 0.31
C CYS A 210 -21.16 -6.45 1.76
N CYS A 211 -20.28 -6.71 2.71
CA CYS A 211 -20.51 -6.45 4.14
C CYS A 211 -20.70 -4.95 4.47
N LEU A 212 -20.45 -4.06 3.49
CA LEU A 212 -20.61 -2.61 3.63
C LEU A 212 -21.81 -2.04 2.87
N SER A 213 -22.64 -2.86 2.21
CA SER A 213 -23.65 -2.40 1.24
C SER A 213 -24.63 -1.39 1.83
N ASP A 214 -25.11 -1.62 3.06
CA ASP A 214 -26.08 -0.76 3.76
C ASP A 214 -25.51 0.58 4.25
N ILE A 215 -24.20 0.70 4.40
CA ILE A 215 -23.52 1.94 4.80
C ILE A 215 -22.77 2.61 3.64
N CYS A 216 -22.55 1.91 2.53
CA CYS A 216 -21.78 2.40 1.38
C CYS A 216 -22.61 3.37 0.54
N ARG A 217 -22.08 4.59 0.33
CA ARG A 217 -22.73 5.61 -0.51
C ARG A 217 -23.06 5.09 -1.92
N TYR A 218 -22.09 4.47 -2.57
CA TYR A 218 -22.25 3.93 -3.93
C TYR A 218 -23.37 2.88 -3.99
N ALA A 219 -23.42 1.94 -3.05
CA ALA A 219 -24.45 0.89 -3.06
C ALA A 219 -25.85 1.46 -2.84
N ARG A 220 -25.99 2.49 -1.98
CA ARG A 220 -27.27 3.18 -1.75
C ARG A 220 -27.74 3.96 -2.98
N GLU A 221 -26.82 4.64 -3.68
CA GLU A 221 -27.13 5.37 -4.92
C GLU A 221 -27.55 4.41 -6.04
N GLU A 222 -26.89 3.28 -6.23
CA GLU A 222 -27.25 2.24 -7.19
C GLU A 222 -28.63 1.64 -6.88
N ALA A 223 -28.91 1.32 -5.61
CA ALA A 223 -30.22 0.80 -5.19
C ALA A 223 -31.37 1.78 -5.39
N SER A 224 -31.09 3.09 -5.39
CA SER A 224 -32.10 4.14 -5.63
C SER A 224 -32.37 4.39 -7.13
N ASN A 225 -31.54 3.85 -8.01
CA ASN A 225 -31.65 4.01 -9.47
C ASN A 225 -32.28 2.81 -10.18
N VAL A 226 -32.69 1.77 -9.42
CA VAL A 226 -33.43 0.57 -9.88
C VAL A 226 -34.87 0.68 -9.47
#